data_e6caba4a0568dabfeecc7add191dc22c
#
_entry.id   e6caba4a0568dabfeecc7add191dc22c
#
_cell.length_a   1.000
_cell.length_b   1.000
_cell.length_c   1.000
_cell.angle_alpha   90.00
_cell.angle_beta   90.00
_cell.angle_gamma   90.00
#
_symmetry.space_group_name_H-M   'P 1'
#
loop_
_entity.id
_entity.type
_entity.pdbx_description
1 polymer ?
#
loop_
_entity_poly.entity_id
_entity_poly.type
_entity_poly.pdbx_seq_one_letter_code
_entity_poly.pdbx_strand_id
1 'polypeptide(L)'
;MKAIRGRVLLALAALLLGGCATLSPQQRDHAAGIAVAARSSQVDCTQADACALASPLRALGERALADSTPAAPKHYARILDGGPDALLVRIHMIRSARRSIDLQTYIFDEDDSAQLVLDELQAAAFRGVKVRLLIDQLSALKKVDTLAAFASVHANFEVRVYNPVLDRARLSTPMYAVAAACCWGKLNRRMHNKLLLVDDMLGVTGGRNYQDDYYDCDAS
;
A
#
# COMPACT_ATOMS: atom_id res chain seq x y z
N MET A 1 43.19 16.22 -35.61
CA MET A 1 43.10 15.67 -34.23
C MET A 1 41.89 16.18 -33.42
N LYS A 2 41.49 17.46 -33.49
CA LYS A 2 40.32 18.00 -32.76
C LYS A 2 38.98 17.38 -33.21
N ALA A 3 38.77 17.12 -34.49
CA ALA A 3 37.54 16.54 -35.04
C ALA A 3 37.30 15.07 -34.63
N ILE A 4 38.38 14.29 -34.46
CA ILE A 4 38.32 12.89 -34.03
C ILE A 4 37.94 12.80 -32.55
N ARG A 5 38.47 13.69 -31.70
CA ARG A 5 38.15 13.77 -30.29
C ARG A 5 36.68 14.13 -30.05
N GLY A 6 36.10 15.03 -30.85
CA GLY A 6 34.69 15.40 -30.77
C GLY A 6 33.75 14.24 -31.15
N ARG A 7 34.11 13.47 -32.18
CA ARG A 7 33.31 12.29 -32.60
C ARG A 7 33.37 11.14 -31.59
N VAL A 8 34.52 10.94 -30.96
CA VAL A 8 34.69 9.93 -29.90
C VAL A 8 33.89 10.32 -28.64
N LEU A 9 33.88 11.58 -28.26
CA LEU A 9 33.07 12.08 -27.13
C LEU A 9 31.58 11.98 -27.40
N LEU A 10 31.12 12.28 -28.61
CA LEU A 10 29.70 12.10 -29.00
C LEU A 10 29.30 10.64 -29.03
N ALA A 11 30.15 9.73 -29.50
CA ALA A 11 29.89 8.30 -29.48
C ALA A 11 29.85 7.72 -28.05
N LEU A 12 30.75 8.17 -27.18
CA LEU A 12 30.73 7.81 -25.76
C LEU A 12 29.48 8.36 -25.04
N ALA A 13 29.07 9.60 -25.32
CA ALA A 13 27.83 10.17 -24.78
C ALA A 13 26.59 9.42 -25.28
N ALA A 14 26.54 9.02 -26.54
CA ALA A 14 25.44 8.21 -27.09
C ALA A 14 25.41 6.80 -26.50
N LEU A 15 26.56 6.18 -26.22
CA LEU A 15 26.63 4.88 -25.51
C LEU A 15 26.19 4.98 -24.06
N LEU A 16 26.48 6.10 -23.38
CA LEU A 16 26.02 6.33 -22.00
C LEU A 16 24.52 6.63 -21.92
N LEU A 17 23.94 7.21 -22.97
CA LEU A 17 22.48 7.45 -23.06
C LEU A 17 21.68 6.18 -23.46
N GLY A 18 22.32 5.21 -24.13
CA GLY A 18 21.68 3.95 -24.51
C GLY A 18 21.59 2.89 -23.40
N GLY A 19 22.20 3.14 -22.24
CA GLY A 19 22.38 2.13 -21.18
C GLY A 19 21.19 1.85 -20.27
N CYS A 20 20.08 2.57 -20.40
CA CYS A 20 18.85 2.28 -19.65
C CYS A 20 17.76 1.78 -20.62
N ALA A 21 17.86 0.53 -21.06
CA ALA A 21 16.77 -0.12 -21.76
C ALA A 21 15.57 -0.24 -20.79
N THR A 22 14.67 0.72 -20.85
CA THR A 22 13.38 0.61 -20.15
C THR A 22 12.50 -0.37 -20.95
N LEU A 23 11.90 -1.30 -20.26
CA LEU A 23 10.91 -2.22 -20.87
C LEU A 23 9.85 -1.41 -21.62
N SER A 24 9.49 -1.84 -22.83
CA SER A 24 8.36 -1.27 -23.56
C SER A 24 7.06 -1.45 -22.74
N PRO A 25 6.00 -0.67 -22.97
CA PRO A 25 4.71 -0.88 -22.32
C PRO A 25 4.22 -2.32 -22.42
N GLN A 26 4.32 -2.92 -23.61
CA GLN A 26 3.92 -4.32 -23.84
C GLN A 26 4.76 -5.33 -23.05
N GLN A 27 6.06 -5.12 -22.92
CA GLN A 27 6.92 -5.98 -22.11
C GLN A 27 6.60 -5.83 -20.60
N ARG A 28 6.26 -4.63 -20.15
CA ARG A 28 5.81 -4.39 -18.77
C ARG A 28 4.50 -5.08 -18.48
N ASP A 29 3.52 -4.95 -19.38
CA ASP A 29 2.20 -5.58 -19.25
C ASP A 29 2.33 -7.11 -19.26
N HIS A 30 3.20 -7.65 -20.12
CA HIS A 30 3.48 -9.08 -20.17
C HIS A 30 4.13 -9.58 -18.87
N ALA A 31 5.15 -8.88 -18.37
CA ALA A 31 5.80 -9.21 -17.09
C ALA A 31 4.83 -9.10 -15.92
N ALA A 32 3.99 -8.07 -15.89
CA ALA A 32 2.94 -7.93 -14.89
C ALA A 32 1.92 -9.08 -14.96
N GLY A 33 1.54 -9.51 -16.15
CA GLY A 33 0.66 -10.66 -16.37
C GLY A 33 1.24 -11.96 -15.81
N ILE A 34 2.53 -12.21 -16.06
CA ILE A 34 3.25 -13.37 -15.50
C ILE A 34 3.26 -13.31 -13.95
N ALA A 35 3.60 -12.15 -13.39
CA ALA A 35 3.64 -11.97 -11.94
C ALA A 35 2.27 -12.18 -11.29
N VAL A 36 1.19 -11.69 -11.94
CA VAL A 36 -0.18 -11.90 -11.46
C VAL A 36 -0.58 -13.38 -11.54
N ALA A 37 -0.24 -14.06 -12.64
CA ALA A 37 -0.55 -15.48 -12.83
C ALA A 37 0.20 -16.40 -11.87
N ALA A 38 1.38 -15.97 -11.38
CA ALA A 38 2.19 -16.72 -10.42
C ALA A 38 1.75 -16.56 -8.96
N ARG A 39 0.76 -15.69 -8.67
CA ARG A 39 0.26 -15.47 -7.30
C ARG A 39 -0.37 -16.74 -6.74
N SER A 40 -0.11 -17.00 -5.46
CA SER A 40 -0.84 -18.04 -4.75
C SER A 40 -2.35 -17.70 -4.69
N SER A 41 -3.17 -18.69 -4.95
CA SER A 41 -4.61 -18.63 -4.69
C SER A 41 -5.05 -19.57 -3.57
N GLN A 42 -4.09 -20.19 -2.90
CA GLN A 42 -4.35 -21.13 -1.82
C GLN A 42 -4.92 -20.39 -0.61
N VAL A 43 -6.07 -20.83 -0.14
CA VAL A 43 -6.72 -20.30 1.07
C VAL A 43 -6.52 -21.30 2.20
N ASP A 44 -5.91 -20.84 3.28
CA ASP A 44 -5.60 -21.67 4.45
C ASP A 44 -6.83 -21.91 5.34
N CYS A 45 -7.91 -21.21 5.07
CA CYS A 45 -9.15 -21.30 5.81
C CYS A 45 -10.26 -21.93 4.97
N THR A 46 -10.73 -23.09 5.38
CA THR A 46 -11.82 -23.81 4.68
C THR A 46 -13.19 -23.17 4.87
N GLN A 47 -13.35 -22.35 5.90
CA GLN A 47 -14.56 -21.59 6.18
C GLN A 47 -14.17 -20.15 6.53
N ALA A 48 -14.46 -19.19 5.67
CA ALA A 48 -14.02 -17.81 5.78
C ALA A 48 -14.33 -17.16 7.15
N ASP A 49 -15.47 -17.51 7.75
CA ASP A 49 -15.88 -16.98 9.05
C ASP A 49 -15.20 -17.67 10.26
N ALA A 50 -14.71 -18.92 10.10
CA ALA A 50 -14.14 -19.68 11.21
C ALA A 50 -12.73 -19.22 11.59
N CYS A 51 -12.00 -18.60 10.65
CA CYS A 51 -10.61 -18.17 10.85
C CYS A 51 -10.48 -16.68 11.22
N ALA A 52 -11.57 -15.94 11.22
CA ALA A 52 -11.58 -14.55 11.66
C ALA A 52 -11.67 -14.48 13.19
N LEU A 53 -10.88 -13.59 13.80
CA LEU A 53 -10.96 -13.34 15.24
C LEU A 53 -12.35 -12.82 15.62
N ALA A 54 -12.94 -13.37 16.67
CA ALA A 54 -14.17 -12.82 17.25
C ALA A 54 -13.92 -11.37 17.72
N SER A 55 -14.81 -10.46 17.38
CA SER A 55 -14.59 -9.03 17.60
C SER A 55 -15.80 -8.34 18.23
N PRO A 56 -15.62 -7.71 19.41
CA PRO A 56 -16.67 -6.86 20.00
C PRO A 56 -16.95 -5.63 19.13
N LEU A 57 -15.95 -5.13 18.36
CA LEU A 57 -16.13 -4.02 17.43
C LEU A 57 -17.06 -4.43 16.28
N ARG A 58 -16.92 -5.64 15.77
CA ARG A 58 -17.83 -6.19 14.76
C ARG A 58 -19.27 -6.26 15.30
N ALA A 59 -19.47 -6.81 16.49
CA ALA A 59 -20.77 -6.89 17.10
C ALA A 59 -21.44 -5.51 17.28
N LEU A 60 -20.65 -4.47 17.59
CA LEU A 60 -21.12 -3.09 17.61
C LEU A 60 -21.52 -2.59 16.23
N GLY A 61 -20.71 -2.85 15.22
CA GLY A 61 -21.00 -2.47 13.83
C GLY A 61 -22.26 -3.16 13.30
N GLU A 62 -22.42 -4.46 13.54
CA GLU A 62 -23.60 -5.23 13.16
C GLU A 62 -24.87 -4.67 13.82
N ARG A 63 -24.82 -4.31 15.10
CA ARG A 63 -25.94 -3.64 15.79
C ARG A 63 -26.23 -2.26 15.19
N ALA A 64 -25.20 -1.44 14.96
CA ALA A 64 -25.39 -0.13 14.35
C ALA A 64 -26.07 -0.26 12.98
N LEU A 65 -25.67 -1.24 12.18
CA LEU A 65 -26.25 -1.49 10.87
C LEU A 65 -27.71 -1.98 10.99
N ALA A 66 -27.99 -2.92 11.89
CA ALA A 66 -29.34 -3.46 12.13
C ALA A 66 -30.31 -2.38 12.62
N ASP A 67 -29.85 -1.45 13.46
CA ASP A 67 -30.64 -0.37 14.02
C ASP A 67 -30.73 0.87 13.08
N SER A 68 -30.04 0.85 11.95
CA SER A 68 -29.99 1.96 10.98
C SER A 68 -31.16 1.91 10.02
N THR A 69 -31.67 3.10 9.68
CA THR A 69 -32.56 3.30 8.55
C THR A 69 -31.99 4.40 7.64
N PRO A 70 -32.41 4.51 6.37
CA PRO A 70 -31.97 5.59 5.50
C PRO A 70 -32.23 7.00 6.07
N ALA A 71 -33.31 7.16 6.85
CA ALA A 71 -33.68 8.42 7.50
C ALA A 71 -32.97 8.66 8.84
N ALA A 72 -32.48 7.60 9.49
CA ALA A 72 -31.85 7.65 10.81
C ALA A 72 -30.68 6.65 10.91
N PRO A 73 -29.54 6.93 10.26
CA PRO A 73 -28.37 6.06 10.35
C PRO A 73 -27.79 6.08 11.76
N LYS A 74 -27.37 4.92 12.25
CA LYS A 74 -26.74 4.74 13.56
C LYS A 74 -25.24 4.48 13.38
N HIS A 75 -24.42 5.11 14.21
CA HIS A 75 -22.98 4.95 14.22
C HIS A 75 -22.45 4.90 15.64
N TYR A 76 -21.41 4.10 15.87
CA TYR A 76 -20.59 4.17 17.06
C TYR A 76 -19.26 4.82 16.68
N ALA A 77 -18.81 5.81 17.44
CA ALA A 77 -17.54 6.47 17.23
C ALA A 77 -16.71 6.47 18.52
N ARG A 78 -15.42 6.25 18.41
CA ARG A 78 -14.45 6.32 19.50
C ARG A 78 -13.21 7.06 19.05
N ILE A 79 -12.66 7.91 19.91
CA ILE A 79 -11.36 8.55 19.72
C ILE A 79 -10.28 7.57 20.21
N LEU A 80 -9.22 7.40 19.41
CA LEU A 80 -8.02 6.62 19.70
C LEU A 80 -6.85 7.61 19.80
N ASP A 81 -6.64 8.16 20.99
CA ASP A 81 -5.61 9.17 21.27
C ASP A 81 -4.24 8.56 21.57
N GLY A 82 -4.17 7.40 22.21
CA GLY A 82 -2.93 6.65 22.43
C GLY A 82 -2.41 5.93 21.18
N GLY A 83 -1.08 5.97 20.95
CA GLY A 83 -0.43 5.29 19.84
C GLY A 83 -0.58 3.78 19.89
N PRO A 84 -0.23 3.10 20.99
CA PRO A 84 -0.34 1.66 21.15
C PRO A 84 -1.79 1.16 20.97
N ASP A 85 -2.76 1.83 21.58
CA ASP A 85 -4.18 1.49 21.42
C ASP A 85 -4.64 1.62 19.97
N ALA A 86 -4.16 2.67 19.29
CA ALA A 86 -4.49 2.88 17.88
C ALA A 86 -3.92 1.78 16.97
N LEU A 87 -2.72 1.26 17.26
CA LEU A 87 -2.14 0.12 16.55
C LEU A 87 -2.90 -1.16 16.85
N LEU A 88 -3.14 -1.46 18.13
CA LEU A 88 -3.86 -2.67 18.56
C LEU A 88 -5.26 -2.76 17.94
N VAL A 89 -6.00 -1.65 17.90
CA VAL A 89 -7.33 -1.62 17.26
C VAL A 89 -7.22 -1.95 15.78
N ARG A 90 -6.22 -1.44 15.05
CA ARG A 90 -5.99 -1.76 13.63
C ARG A 90 -5.69 -3.24 13.43
N ILE A 91 -4.77 -3.79 14.21
CA ILE A 91 -4.44 -5.23 14.17
C ILE A 91 -5.66 -6.07 14.47
N HIS A 92 -6.43 -5.73 15.53
CA HIS A 92 -7.65 -6.44 15.87
C HIS A 92 -8.68 -6.40 14.74
N MET A 93 -8.86 -5.24 14.09
CA MET A 93 -9.76 -5.11 12.94
C MET A 93 -9.32 -5.98 11.77
N ILE A 94 -8.02 -5.99 11.43
CA ILE A 94 -7.48 -6.82 10.35
C ILE A 94 -7.67 -8.31 10.65
N ARG A 95 -7.39 -8.75 11.88
CA ARG A 95 -7.60 -10.14 12.31
C ARG A 95 -9.06 -10.55 12.31
N SER A 96 -9.98 -9.63 12.54
CA SER A 96 -11.43 -9.89 12.56
C SER A 96 -12.11 -9.79 11.19
N ALA A 97 -11.36 -9.39 10.16
CA ALA A 97 -11.87 -9.27 8.80
C ALA A 97 -12.32 -10.63 8.23
N ARG A 98 -13.47 -10.64 7.55
CA ARG A 98 -14.07 -11.83 6.93
C ARG A 98 -14.19 -11.75 5.42
N ARG A 99 -14.27 -10.54 4.84
CA ARG A 99 -14.53 -10.32 3.41
C ARG A 99 -13.51 -9.42 2.75
N SER A 100 -13.30 -8.22 3.33
CA SER A 100 -12.49 -7.21 2.68
C SER A 100 -11.76 -6.31 3.68
N ILE A 101 -10.58 -5.85 3.26
CA ILE A 101 -9.79 -4.83 3.93
C ILE A 101 -9.36 -3.82 2.86
N ASP A 102 -9.69 -2.54 3.07
CA ASP A 102 -9.21 -1.42 2.29
C ASP A 102 -8.33 -0.53 3.16
N LEU A 103 -7.07 -0.42 2.81
CA LEU A 103 -6.11 0.41 3.52
C LEU A 103 -5.53 1.47 2.59
N GLN A 104 -5.67 2.73 2.98
CA GLN A 104 -5.06 3.88 2.33
C GLN A 104 -4.11 4.56 3.31
N THR A 105 -2.90 4.88 2.86
CA THR A 105 -1.94 5.60 3.69
C THR A 105 -1.01 6.47 2.86
N TYR A 106 -0.55 7.57 3.46
CA TYR A 106 0.47 8.42 2.86
C TYR A 106 1.86 7.83 3.06
N ILE A 107 2.23 7.48 4.30
CA ILE A 107 3.49 6.81 4.63
C ILE A 107 3.19 5.37 5.03
N PHE A 108 3.98 4.46 4.47
CA PHE A 108 4.12 3.08 4.91
C PHE A 108 5.63 2.80 4.95
N ASP A 109 6.21 2.75 6.14
CA ASP A 109 7.65 2.56 6.32
C ASP A 109 8.02 1.04 6.37
N GLU A 110 9.27 0.72 6.66
CA GLU A 110 9.79 -0.65 6.79
C GLU A 110 10.24 -0.92 8.24
N ASP A 111 9.60 -0.25 9.21
CA ASP A 111 9.82 -0.42 10.65
C ASP A 111 8.89 -1.48 11.26
N ASP A 112 9.01 -1.71 12.55
CA ASP A 112 8.34 -2.81 13.24
C ASP A 112 6.82 -2.69 13.20
N SER A 113 6.26 -1.49 13.39
CA SER A 113 4.82 -1.25 13.33
C SER A 113 4.25 -1.49 11.92
N ALA A 114 4.96 -1.02 10.90
CA ALA A 114 4.56 -1.22 9.51
C ALA A 114 4.67 -2.69 9.10
N GLN A 115 5.77 -3.37 9.48
CA GLN A 115 5.95 -4.79 9.20
C GLN A 115 4.86 -5.63 9.86
N LEU A 116 4.53 -5.37 11.13
CA LEU A 116 3.44 -6.04 11.83
C LEU A 116 2.11 -5.92 11.08
N VAL A 117 1.78 -4.71 10.60
CA VAL A 117 0.54 -4.49 9.84
C VAL A 117 0.58 -5.22 8.50
N LEU A 118 1.72 -5.23 7.80
CA LEU A 118 1.86 -5.97 6.52
C LEU A 118 1.68 -7.48 6.72
N ASP A 119 2.27 -8.05 7.75
CA ASP A 119 2.16 -9.48 8.07
C ASP A 119 0.70 -9.86 8.35
N GLU A 120 -0.03 -9.04 9.08
CA GLU A 120 -1.45 -9.26 9.36
C GLU A 120 -2.35 -9.11 8.11
N LEU A 121 -2.03 -8.16 7.23
CA LEU A 121 -2.72 -8.01 5.93
C LEU A 121 -2.46 -9.23 5.03
N GLN A 122 -1.22 -9.72 5.00
CA GLN A 122 -0.86 -10.93 4.28
C GLN A 122 -1.60 -12.15 4.84
N ALA A 123 -1.58 -12.32 6.16
CA ALA A 123 -2.32 -13.40 6.82
C ALA A 123 -3.83 -13.33 6.52
N ALA A 124 -4.40 -12.11 6.45
CA ALA A 124 -5.79 -11.93 6.05
C ALA A 124 -6.05 -12.40 4.60
N ALA A 125 -5.14 -12.11 3.67
CA ALA A 125 -5.27 -12.57 2.28
C ALA A 125 -5.24 -14.10 2.18
N PHE A 126 -4.36 -14.77 2.93
CA PHE A 126 -4.32 -16.24 3.02
C PHE A 126 -5.56 -16.84 3.69
N ARG A 127 -6.24 -16.10 4.57
CA ARG A 127 -7.56 -16.52 5.09
C ARG A 127 -8.70 -16.36 4.07
N GLY A 128 -8.45 -15.80 2.89
CA GLY A 128 -9.47 -15.57 1.86
C GLY A 128 -10.05 -14.15 1.84
N VAL A 129 -9.57 -13.26 2.70
CA VAL A 129 -10.00 -11.85 2.76
C VAL A 129 -9.40 -11.08 1.58
N LYS A 130 -10.22 -10.30 0.90
CA LYS A 130 -9.74 -9.42 -0.19
C LYS A 130 -9.07 -8.18 0.40
N VAL A 131 -7.76 -8.06 0.24
CA VAL A 131 -6.95 -6.95 0.74
C VAL A 131 -6.58 -6.01 -0.39
N ARG A 132 -6.86 -4.71 -0.23
CA ARG A 132 -6.50 -3.63 -1.16
C ARG A 132 -5.69 -2.58 -0.40
N LEU A 133 -4.44 -2.39 -0.80
CA LEU A 133 -3.51 -1.43 -0.22
C LEU A 133 -3.21 -0.31 -1.23
N LEU A 134 -3.50 0.94 -0.87
CA LEU A 134 -3.20 2.12 -1.67
C LEU A 134 -2.19 3.01 -0.93
N ILE A 135 -1.01 3.20 -1.51
CA ILE A 135 0.11 3.95 -0.92
C ILE A 135 0.45 5.14 -1.83
N ASP A 136 0.78 6.30 -1.26
CA ASP A 136 1.27 7.43 -2.05
C ASP A 136 2.70 7.16 -2.57
N GLN A 137 2.97 7.53 -3.81
CA GLN A 137 4.28 7.29 -4.45
C GLN A 137 5.46 7.93 -3.70
N LEU A 138 5.29 9.15 -3.14
CA LEU A 138 6.38 9.84 -2.44
C LEU A 138 6.85 9.12 -1.19
N SER A 139 5.91 8.46 -0.54
CA SER A 139 6.10 7.78 0.72
C SER A 139 5.91 6.27 0.59
N ALA A 140 5.91 5.76 -0.66
CA ALA A 140 5.94 4.33 -0.90
C ALA A 140 7.16 3.71 -0.20
N LEU A 141 7.04 2.45 0.15
CA LEU A 141 8.09 1.65 0.79
C LEU A 141 9.47 1.99 0.23
N LYS A 142 10.45 2.15 1.10
CA LYS A 142 11.82 2.56 0.73
C LYS A 142 12.44 1.64 -0.31
N LYS A 143 12.07 0.35 -0.30
CA LYS A 143 12.52 -0.66 -1.26
C LYS A 143 11.38 -1.07 -2.19
N VAL A 144 11.58 -0.86 -3.49
CA VAL A 144 10.63 -1.30 -4.54
C VAL A 144 10.44 -2.82 -4.52
N ASP A 145 11.48 -3.55 -4.14
CA ASP A 145 11.45 -5.01 -4.04
C ASP A 145 10.42 -5.50 -3.01
N THR A 146 10.28 -4.79 -1.89
CA THR A 146 9.25 -5.07 -0.87
C THR A 146 7.84 -4.91 -1.44
N LEU A 147 7.57 -3.81 -2.17
CA LEU A 147 6.30 -3.60 -2.86
C LEU A 147 6.00 -4.70 -3.89
N ALA A 148 7.02 -5.08 -4.67
CA ALA A 148 6.89 -6.14 -5.66
C ALA A 148 6.62 -7.50 -5.00
N ALA A 149 7.28 -7.80 -3.89
CA ALA A 149 7.06 -9.01 -3.11
C ALA A 149 5.60 -9.06 -2.62
N PHE A 150 5.09 -8.01 -1.98
CA PHE A 150 3.70 -7.95 -1.52
C PHE A 150 2.68 -8.04 -2.67
N ALA A 151 2.97 -7.37 -3.78
CA ALA A 151 2.11 -7.43 -4.96
C ALA A 151 2.06 -8.84 -5.59
N SER A 152 3.02 -9.71 -5.31
CA SER A 152 3.12 -11.07 -5.86
C SER A 152 2.72 -12.19 -4.88
N VAL A 153 2.44 -11.88 -3.62
CA VAL A 153 2.21 -12.87 -2.55
C VAL A 153 0.95 -13.70 -2.80
N HIS A 154 -0.19 -13.06 -2.99
CA HIS A 154 -1.47 -13.76 -3.04
C HIS A 154 -2.47 -13.08 -3.98
N ALA A 155 -3.36 -13.87 -4.61
CA ALA A 155 -4.39 -13.36 -5.50
C ALA A 155 -5.37 -12.41 -4.82
N ASN A 156 -5.59 -12.57 -3.51
CA ASN A 156 -6.43 -11.69 -2.70
C ASN A 156 -5.70 -10.44 -2.19
N PHE A 157 -4.40 -10.25 -2.48
CA PHE A 157 -3.62 -9.08 -2.03
C PHE A 157 -3.31 -8.16 -3.22
N GLU A 158 -3.91 -6.99 -3.24
CA GLU A 158 -3.70 -6.00 -4.28
C GLU A 158 -3.00 -4.76 -3.71
N VAL A 159 -1.88 -4.36 -4.34
CA VAL A 159 -1.16 -3.13 -4.00
C VAL A 159 -1.25 -2.15 -5.16
N ARG A 160 -1.60 -0.92 -4.88
CA ARG A 160 -1.59 0.19 -5.84
C ARG A 160 -0.81 1.38 -5.30
N VAL A 161 -0.10 2.04 -6.20
CA VAL A 161 0.60 3.30 -5.90
C VAL A 161 -0.23 4.45 -6.44
N TYR A 162 -0.57 5.39 -5.56
CA TYR A 162 -1.29 6.60 -5.97
C TYR A 162 -0.36 7.55 -6.72
N ASN A 163 -0.86 8.07 -7.84
CA ASN A 163 -0.25 9.09 -8.66
C ASN A 163 1.24 8.82 -9.01
N PRO A 164 1.55 7.71 -9.69
CA PRO A 164 2.92 7.39 -10.09
C PRO A 164 3.44 8.41 -11.14
N VAL A 165 4.28 9.35 -10.70
CA VAL A 165 4.93 10.32 -11.59
C VAL A 165 5.98 9.59 -12.42
N LEU A 166 6.06 9.94 -13.72
CA LEU A 166 6.93 9.26 -14.70
C LEU A 166 6.63 7.75 -14.83
N ASP A 167 5.39 7.32 -14.50
CA ASP A 167 4.92 5.93 -14.55
C ASP A 167 5.85 4.93 -13.81
N ARG A 168 6.41 5.39 -12.67
CA ARG A 168 7.30 4.60 -11.82
C ARG A 168 6.77 4.53 -10.40
N ALA A 169 6.88 3.36 -9.79
CA ALA A 169 6.51 3.16 -8.39
C ALA A 169 7.38 4.01 -7.45
N ARG A 170 8.66 4.19 -7.77
CA ARG A 170 9.61 5.02 -7.02
C ARG A 170 10.46 5.87 -7.96
N LEU A 171 10.77 7.10 -7.54
CA LEU A 171 11.69 7.99 -8.23
C LEU A 171 13.06 7.98 -7.55
N SER A 172 14.13 7.91 -8.34
CA SER A 172 15.49 8.21 -7.86
C SER A 172 15.69 9.72 -7.75
N THR A 173 16.70 10.16 -7.00
CA THR A 173 16.99 11.60 -6.82
C THR A 173 17.10 12.38 -8.14
N PRO A 174 17.83 11.92 -9.19
CA PRO A 174 17.85 12.64 -10.45
C PRO A 174 16.49 12.64 -11.16
N MET A 175 15.68 11.59 -11.01
CA MET A 175 14.33 11.56 -11.57
C MET A 175 13.38 12.52 -10.85
N TYR A 176 13.58 12.79 -9.57
CA TYR A 176 12.86 13.84 -8.85
C TYR A 176 13.11 15.22 -9.47
N ALA A 177 14.37 15.53 -9.82
CA ALA A 177 14.71 16.80 -10.49
C ALA A 177 14.01 16.91 -11.85
N VAL A 178 14.00 15.82 -12.63
CA VAL A 178 13.26 15.76 -13.90
C VAL A 178 11.76 15.96 -13.67
N ALA A 179 11.18 15.25 -12.71
CA ALA A 179 9.76 15.34 -12.37
C ALA A 179 9.37 16.74 -11.88
N ALA A 180 10.23 17.39 -11.11
CA ALA A 180 10.04 18.77 -10.67
C ALA A 180 10.04 19.76 -11.84
N ALA A 181 10.90 19.55 -12.84
CA ALA A 181 10.99 20.41 -14.00
C ALA A 181 9.83 20.23 -14.99
N CYS A 182 9.45 18.98 -15.30
CA CYS A 182 8.42 18.70 -16.31
C CYS A 182 7.01 18.61 -15.78
N CYS A 183 6.86 18.17 -14.54
CA CYS A 183 5.61 17.59 -14.08
C CYS A 183 5.22 18.06 -12.66
N TRP A 184 5.59 19.28 -12.29
CA TRP A 184 5.41 19.87 -10.95
C TRP A 184 4.01 19.71 -10.39
N GLY A 185 2.98 20.02 -11.20
CA GLY A 185 1.59 19.87 -10.77
C GLY A 185 1.19 18.43 -10.45
N LYS A 186 1.72 17.44 -11.21
CA LYS A 186 1.51 16.02 -10.94
C LYS A 186 2.31 15.58 -9.70
N LEU A 187 3.55 16.06 -9.58
CA LEU A 187 4.42 15.75 -8.43
C LEU A 187 3.81 16.21 -7.09
N ASN A 188 3.07 17.31 -7.07
CA ASN A 188 2.47 17.86 -5.84
C ASN A 188 1.06 17.34 -5.53
N ARG A 189 0.45 16.54 -6.39
CA ARG A 189 -0.83 15.91 -6.09
C ARG A 189 -0.60 14.67 -5.23
N ARG A 190 -0.70 14.84 -3.91
CA ARG A 190 -0.44 13.76 -2.93
C ARG A 190 -1.73 13.31 -2.27
N MET A 191 -1.82 12.02 -1.97
CA MET A 191 -2.89 11.44 -1.18
C MET A 191 -2.47 11.44 0.29
N HIS A 192 -3.07 12.33 1.08
CA HIS A 192 -2.73 12.42 2.52
C HIS A 192 -3.74 11.70 3.42
N ASN A 193 -4.61 10.88 2.86
CA ASN A 193 -5.59 10.10 3.60
C ASN A 193 -4.92 8.94 4.33
N LYS A 194 -5.40 8.66 5.56
CA LYS A 194 -5.07 7.46 6.33
C LYS A 194 -6.40 6.83 6.73
N LEU A 195 -6.74 5.75 6.08
CA LEU A 195 -8.02 5.08 6.22
C LEU A 195 -7.81 3.57 6.22
N LEU A 196 -8.39 2.89 7.19
CA LEU A 196 -8.56 1.44 7.21
C LEU A 196 -10.06 1.16 7.27
N LEU A 197 -10.56 0.45 6.28
CA LEU A 197 -11.94 -0.07 6.26
C LEU A 197 -11.89 -1.60 6.30
N VAL A 198 -12.78 -2.19 7.08
CA VAL A 198 -12.91 -3.64 7.21
C VAL A 198 -14.37 -4.03 7.01
N ASP A 199 -14.61 -4.90 6.05
CA ASP A 199 -15.91 -5.50 5.73
C ASP A 199 -17.03 -4.48 5.49
N ASP A 200 -16.71 -3.28 5.00
CA ASP A 200 -17.62 -2.16 4.76
C ASP A 200 -18.37 -1.67 6.01
N MET A 201 -17.92 -2.05 7.20
CA MET A 201 -18.63 -1.82 8.46
C MET A 201 -17.76 -1.14 9.51
N LEU A 202 -16.51 -1.51 9.63
CA LEU A 202 -15.57 -0.94 10.59
C LEU A 202 -14.61 0.00 9.88
N GLY A 203 -14.38 1.20 10.43
CA GLY A 203 -13.47 2.17 9.85
C GLY A 203 -12.60 2.86 10.89
N VAL A 204 -11.32 3.08 10.55
CA VAL A 204 -10.42 3.97 11.30
C VAL A 204 -9.86 5.00 10.34
N THR A 205 -9.97 6.26 10.73
CA THR A 205 -9.33 7.37 10.01
C THR A 205 -8.66 8.32 10.99
N GLY A 206 -7.70 9.12 10.51
CA GLY A 206 -7.00 10.09 11.36
C GLY A 206 -5.66 10.53 10.78
N GLY A 207 -4.75 10.98 11.64
CA GLY A 207 -3.43 11.50 11.26
C GLY A 207 -2.32 10.45 11.22
N ARG A 208 -2.51 9.25 11.78
CA ARG A 208 -1.45 8.24 11.93
C ARG A 208 -1.17 7.50 10.63
N ASN A 209 0.08 7.52 10.20
CA ASN A 209 0.60 6.64 9.14
C ASN A 209 1.04 5.29 9.74
N TYR A 210 1.64 4.42 8.92
CA TYR A 210 2.22 3.15 9.36
C TYR A 210 3.74 3.32 9.46
N GLN A 211 4.16 3.78 10.64
CA GLN A 211 5.53 4.07 11.01
C GLN A 211 5.59 4.15 12.55
N ASP A 212 6.68 3.70 13.19
CA ASP A 212 6.84 3.58 14.64
C ASP A 212 6.55 4.88 15.39
N ASP A 213 7.03 6.03 14.88
CA ASP A 213 6.80 7.37 15.44
C ASP A 213 5.31 7.70 15.68
N TYR A 214 4.39 7.07 14.94
CA TYR A 214 2.95 7.30 15.10
C TYR A 214 2.28 6.42 16.15
N TYR A 215 3.02 5.46 16.71
CA TYR A 215 2.49 4.46 17.64
C TYR A 215 3.25 4.43 18.96
N ASP A 216 4.09 5.42 19.22
CA ASP A 216 4.92 5.51 20.44
C ASP A 216 5.80 4.25 20.62
N CYS A 217 6.25 3.67 19.51
CA CYS A 217 7.11 2.48 19.46
C CYS A 217 8.57 2.86 19.23
N ASP A 218 8.99 4.04 19.64
CA ASP A 218 10.37 4.49 19.51
C ASP A 218 11.30 3.53 20.28
N ALA A 219 12.34 3.06 19.60
CA ALA A 219 13.40 2.30 20.24
C ALA A 219 14.10 3.21 21.26
N SER A 220 13.86 2.99 22.55
CA SER A 220 14.58 3.61 23.66
C SER A 220 16.00 3.10 23.74
#